data_191063bb5999717b5b34370c6c6c4688
#
_entry.id   191063bb5999717b5b34370c6c6c4688
#
_cell.length_a   1.000
_cell.length_b   1.000
_cell.length_c   1.000
_cell.angle_alpha   90.00
_cell.angle_beta   90.00
_cell.angle_gamma   90.00
#
_symmetry.space_group_name_H-M   'P 1'
#
loop_
_entity.id
_entity.type
_entity.pdbx_description
1 polymer ?
#
loop_
_entity_poly.entity_id
_entity_poly.type
_entity_poly.pdbx_seq_one_letter_code
_entity_poly.pdbx_strand_id
1 'polypeptide(L)'
;MPIGQNPLTDWAEPTYKLLLILIIALAAVVAFPYLPGFDSPAFRGISVFLGILFSLGSTSAVANVVGGVILIYTRAFQIGDRIQVGDIVGDVIEKTLLATRILTVTNKIITIPNASLLSSNVINFSVASRELKRYLILQTTITLGYDLPWRKVHQTLIQAALATENILQDPPPFVVQTSLDDFYISYQLNAYTDQPNLMVRIYSELHQNIQDKCNEVGIEIMSPHYSAMRDGNQSTIPENYLPADYTAPGFRISPLKQPPSGSDR
;
A
#
# COMPACT_ATOMS: atom_id res chain seq x y z
N MET A 1 -9.41 -18.90 26.54
CA MET A 1 -8.07 -19.32 26.06
C MET A 1 -8.03 -20.83 26.12
N PRO A 2 -7.95 -21.55 25.01
CA PRO A 2 -7.62 -22.97 25.04
C PRO A 2 -6.11 -23.10 25.16
N ILE A 3 -5.73 -23.86 26.17
CA ILE A 3 -4.37 -24.10 26.64
C ILE A 3 -3.63 -24.98 25.62
N GLY A 4 -2.46 -24.54 25.15
CA GLY A 4 -1.30 -25.38 24.88
C GLY A 4 -1.40 -26.40 23.74
N GLN A 5 -1.62 -25.95 22.51
CA GLN A 5 -1.12 -26.70 21.35
C GLN A 5 0.33 -26.28 21.14
N ASN A 6 1.24 -27.21 21.40
CA ASN A 6 2.67 -27.01 21.20
C ASN A 6 2.90 -26.94 19.67
N PRO A 7 3.34 -25.81 19.10
CA PRO A 7 3.46 -25.66 17.64
C PRO A 7 4.38 -26.72 17.01
N LEU A 8 5.26 -27.34 17.78
CA LEU A 8 6.14 -28.41 17.32
C LEU A 8 5.38 -29.73 17.06
N THR A 9 4.24 -29.97 17.73
CA THR A 9 3.45 -31.22 17.52
C THR A 9 2.58 -31.13 16.27
N ASP A 10 2.11 -29.93 15.89
CA ASP A 10 1.27 -29.74 14.71
C ASP A 10 2.03 -29.99 13.39
N TRP A 11 3.37 -29.79 13.40
CA TRP A 11 4.23 -30.05 12.23
C TRP A 11 4.80 -31.47 12.19
N ALA A 12 4.92 -32.12 13.33
CA ALA A 12 5.55 -33.43 13.43
C ALA A 12 4.78 -34.50 12.66
N GLU A 13 3.47 -34.57 12.82
CA GLU A 13 2.63 -35.59 12.16
C GLU A 13 2.58 -35.41 10.62
N PRO A 14 2.33 -34.23 10.05
CA PRO A 14 2.41 -34.01 8.60
C PRO A 14 3.80 -34.31 8.03
N THR A 15 4.86 -33.89 8.73
CA THR A 15 6.26 -34.10 8.29
C THR A 15 6.58 -35.61 8.29
N TYR A 16 6.18 -36.35 9.33
CA TYR A 16 6.36 -37.79 9.38
C TYR A 16 5.63 -38.50 8.22
N LYS A 17 4.38 -38.14 7.94
CA LYS A 17 3.61 -38.69 6.82
C LYS A 17 4.26 -38.42 5.47
N LEU A 18 4.76 -37.18 5.24
CA LEU A 18 5.48 -36.82 4.01
C LEU A 18 6.77 -37.62 3.86
N LEU A 19 7.55 -37.76 4.94
CA LEU A 19 8.79 -38.53 4.94
C LEU A 19 8.52 -40.01 4.68
N LEU A 20 7.47 -40.56 5.29
CA LEU A 20 7.03 -41.95 5.07
C LEU A 20 6.63 -42.18 3.60
N ILE A 21 5.83 -41.27 3.00
CA ILE A 21 5.45 -41.33 1.58
C ILE A 21 6.68 -41.27 0.70
N LEU A 22 7.63 -40.38 0.98
CA LEU A 22 8.88 -40.26 0.22
C LEU A 22 9.71 -41.55 0.30
N ILE A 23 9.85 -42.14 1.50
CA ILE A 23 10.58 -43.38 1.68
C ILE A 23 9.90 -44.54 0.93
N ILE A 24 8.56 -44.65 1.00
CA ILE A 24 7.79 -45.66 0.26
C ILE A 24 7.97 -45.46 -1.25
N ALA A 25 7.91 -44.20 -1.75
CA ALA A 25 8.13 -43.91 -3.17
C ALA A 25 9.53 -44.29 -3.63
N LEU A 26 10.58 -43.97 -2.85
CA LEU A 26 11.95 -44.38 -3.15
C LEU A 26 12.13 -45.89 -3.12
N ALA A 27 11.55 -46.57 -2.12
CA ALA A 27 11.58 -48.02 -2.03
C ALA A 27 10.87 -48.68 -3.24
N ALA A 28 9.73 -48.12 -3.66
CA ALA A 28 9.01 -48.58 -4.84
C ALA A 28 9.86 -48.42 -6.14
N VAL A 29 10.56 -47.27 -6.33
CA VAL A 29 11.46 -47.06 -7.45
C VAL A 29 12.59 -48.08 -7.48
N VAL A 30 13.19 -48.41 -6.32
CA VAL A 30 14.27 -49.40 -6.23
C VAL A 30 13.72 -50.84 -6.46
N ALA A 31 12.53 -51.14 -5.95
CA ALA A 31 11.90 -52.45 -6.12
C ALA A 31 11.34 -52.69 -7.52
N PHE A 32 11.04 -51.60 -8.24
CA PHE A 32 10.36 -51.61 -9.53
C PHE A 32 11.01 -52.54 -10.59
N PRO A 33 12.35 -52.55 -10.84
CA PRO A 33 13.00 -53.43 -11.81
C PRO A 33 12.88 -54.92 -11.48
N TYR A 34 12.56 -55.28 -10.24
CA TYR A 34 12.44 -56.66 -9.75
C TYR A 34 11.02 -57.19 -9.83
N LEU A 35 10.04 -56.41 -10.26
CA LEU A 35 8.65 -56.84 -10.36
C LEU A 35 8.44 -57.63 -11.65
N PRO A 36 7.73 -58.77 -11.62
CA PRO A 36 7.44 -59.54 -12.84
C PRO A 36 6.56 -58.72 -13.77
N GLY A 37 6.98 -58.61 -15.02
CA GLY A 37 6.24 -57.87 -16.06
C GLY A 37 6.53 -56.38 -16.17
N PHE A 38 7.53 -55.83 -15.45
CA PHE A 38 7.90 -54.41 -15.54
C PHE A 38 8.31 -53.96 -16.96
N ASP A 39 8.83 -54.87 -17.77
CA ASP A 39 9.20 -54.63 -19.19
C ASP A 39 8.02 -54.65 -20.15
N SER A 40 6.82 -54.99 -19.71
CA SER A 40 5.65 -55.01 -20.58
C SER A 40 5.30 -53.62 -21.12
N PRO A 41 4.87 -53.49 -22.38
CA PRO A 41 4.46 -52.23 -22.95
C PRO A 41 3.32 -51.56 -22.20
N ALA A 42 2.41 -52.35 -21.64
CA ALA A 42 1.30 -51.83 -20.82
C ALA A 42 1.80 -51.19 -19.52
N PHE A 43 2.75 -51.80 -18.83
CA PHE A 43 3.31 -51.27 -17.61
C PHE A 43 4.11 -49.97 -17.84
N ARG A 44 4.91 -49.92 -18.91
CA ARG A 44 5.60 -48.72 -19.32
C ARG A 44 4.62 -47.58 -19.65
N GLY A 45 3.53 -47.88 -20.37
CA GLY A 45 2.50 -46.91 -20.70
C GLY A 45 1.84 -46.29 -19.44
N ILE A 46 1.47 -47.15 -18.48
CA ILE A 46 0.88 -46.70 -17.20
C ILE A 46 1.89 -45.84 -16.39
N SER A 47 3.16 -46.28 -16.34
CA SER A 47 4.20 -45.53 -15.59
C SER A 47 4.45 -44.15 -16.20
N VAL A 48 4.53 -44.04 -17.52
CA VAL A 48 4.65 -42.74 -18.21
C VAL A 48 3.42 -41.88 -17.98
N PHE A 49 2.22 -42.44 -18.07
CA PHE A 49 0.97 -41.72 -17.82
C PHE A 49 0.91 -41.17 -16.38
N LEU A 50 1.22 -42.00 -15.39
CA LEU A 50 1.29 -41.58 -13.99
C LEU A 50 2.37 -40.50 -13.80
N GLY A 51 3.55 -40.65 -14.40
CA GLY A 51 4.63 -39.68 -14.34
C GLY A 51 4.19 -38.30 -14.88
N ILE A 52 3.49 -38.27 -16.01
CA ILE A 52 2.93 -37.04 -16.58
C ILE A 52 1.86 -36.46 -15.64
N LEU A 53 0.96 -37.27 -15.11
CA LEU A 53 -0.10 -36.83 -14.22
C LEU A 53 0.49 -36.20 -12.94
N PHE A 54 1.48 -36.83 -12.31
CA PHE A 54 2.19 -36.29 -11.16
C PHE A 54 2.97 -35.01 -11.50
N SER A 55 3.63 -34.98 -12.66
CA SER A 55 4.36 -33.79 -13.11
C SER A 55 3.43 -32.58 -13.27
N LEU A 56 2.29 -32.76 -13.94
CA LEU A 56 1.28 -31.69 -14.09
C LEU A 56 0.69 -31.29 -12.75
N GLY A 57 0.38 -32.25 -11.88
CA GLY A 57 -0.20 -31.97 -10.56
C GLY A 57 0.75 -31.25 -9.59
N SER A 58 2.06 -31.46 -9.70
CA SER A 58 3.07 -30.87 -8.80
C SER A 58 3.60 -29.53 -9.26
N THR A 59 3.28 -29.07 -10.46
CA THR A 59 3.84 -27.84 -11.09
C THR A 59 3.74 -26.63 -10.17
N SER A 60 2.59 -26.41 -9.53
CA SER A 60 2.38 -25.28 -8.63
C SER A 60 3.25 -25.35 -7.36
N ALA A 61 3.40 -26.55 -6.79
CA ALA A 61 4.24 -26.74 -5.61
C ALA A 61 5.72 -26.47 -5.92
N VAL A 62 6.20 -27.02 -7.04
CA VAL A 62 7.57 -26.81 -7.52
C VAL A 62 7.81 -25.31 -7.81
N ALA A 63 6.88 -24.65 -8.48
CA ALA A 63 6.98 -23.22 -8.78
C ALA A 63 7.09 -22.37 -7.50
N ASN A 64 6.35 -22.71 -6.45
CA ASN A 64 6.45 -22.03 -5.16
C ASN A 64 7.80 -22.24 -4.45
N VAL A 65 8.33 -23.46 -4.50
CA VAL A 65 9.66 -23.75 -3.94
C VAL A 65 10.73 -22.97 -4.68
N VAL A 66 10.73 -23.03 -6.02
CA VAL A 66 11.67 -22.29 -6.86
C VAL A 66 11.53 -20.78 -6.60
N GLY A 67 10.29 -20.27 -6.56
CA GLY A 67 10.00 -18.88 -6.22
C GLY A 67 10.56 -18.49 -4.86
N GLY A 68 10.37 -19.32 -3.85
CA GLY A 68 10.90 -19.10 -2.51
C GLY A 68 12.43 -19.03 -2.49
N VAL A 69 13.11 -19.94 -3.17
CA VAL A 69 14.56 -19.93 -3.30
C VAL A 69 15.02 -18.63 -3.98
N ILE A 70 14.44 -18.25 -5.12
CA ILE A 70 14.79 -17.02 -5.84
C ILE A 70 14.59 -15.80 -4.94
N LEU A 71 13.44 -15.67 -4.25
CA LEU A 71 13.15 -14.54 -3.34
C LEU A 71 14.12 -14.45 -2.16
N ILE A 72 14.66 -15.57 -1.70
CA ILE A 72 15.70 -15.60 -0.66
C ILE A 72 17.03 -15.08 -1.21
N TYR A 73 17.46 -15.60 -2.36
CA TYR A 73 18.78 -15.24 -2.94
C TYR A 73 18.80 -13.81 -3.51
N THR A 74 17.73 -13.34 -4.12
CA THR A 74 17.63 -11.97 -4.67
C THR A 74 17.44 -10.90 -3.59
N ARG A 75 17.08 -11.30 -2.36
CA ARG A 75 16.80 -10.39 -1.24
C ARG A 75 15.81 -9.27 -1.59
N ALA A 76 14.84 -9.56 -2.44
CA ALA A 76 13.84 -8.58 -2.87
C ALA A 76 13.15 -7.86 -1.69
N PHE A 77 12.97 -8.57 -0.58
CA PHE A 77 12.50 -8.04 0.70
C PHE A 77 12.95 -8.93 1.87
N GLN A 78 12.93 -8.40 3.07
CA GLN A 78 13.28 -9.10 4.32
C GLN A 78 12.09 -9.10 5.28
N ILE A 79 12.19 -9.94 6.33
CA ILE A 79 11.23 -9.91 7.45
C ILE A 79 11.35 -8.55 8.13
N GLY A 80 10.20 -7.90 8.38
CA GLY A 80 10.12 -6.54 8.90
C GLY A 80 10.01 -5.45 7.83
N ASP A 81 10.26 -5.75 6.55
CA ASP A 81 10.06 -4.78 5.49
C ASP A 81 8.57 -4.51 5.26
N ARG A 82 8.22 -3.25 5.03
CA ARG A 82 6.92 -2.87 4.49
C ARG A 82 6.94 -3.00 2.98
N ILE A 83 6.03 -3.82 2.45
CA ILE A 83 5.89 -4.06 1.03
C ILE A 83 4.46 -3.87 0.56
N GLN A 84 4.33 -3.61 -0.74
CA GLN A 84 3.05 -3.63 -1.43
C GLN A 84 3.11 -4.65 -2.58
N VAL A 85 2.09 -5.50 -2.67
CA VAL A 85 1.90 -6.50 -3.72
C VAL A 85 0.47 -6.36 -4.24
N GLY A 86 0.34 -5.80 -5.45
CA GLY A 86 -0.98 -5.37 -5.92
C GLY A 86 -1.60 -4.35 -4.97
N ASP A 87 -2.81 -4.63 -4.47
CA ASP A 87 -3.51 -3.76 -3.51
C ASP A 87 -3.19 -4.08 -2.03
N ILE A 88 -2.35 -5.08 -1.78
CA ILE A 88 -2.01 -5.52 -0.43
C ILE A 88 -0.79 -4.76 0.07
N VAL A 89 -0.95 -3.96 1.12
CA VAL A 89 0.14 -3.28 1.82
C VAL A 89 0.28 -3.83 3.24
N GLY A 90 1.50 -4.15 3.65
CA GLY A 90 1.75 -4.62 5.00
C GLY A 90 3.22 -4.97 5.26
N ASP A 91 3.48 -5.47 6.45
CA ASP A 91 4.82 -5.82 6.91
C ASP A 91 5.05 -7.33 6.76
N VAL A 92 6.18 -7.70 6.21
CA VAL A 92 6.58 -9.11 6.06
C VAL A 92 6.89 -9.68 7.44
N ILE A 93 6.08 -10.65 7.89
CA ILE A 93 6.27 -11.27 9.21
C ILE A 93 6.94 -12.65 9.12
N GLU A 94 6.79 -13.34 7.98
CA GLU A 94 7.34 -14.68 7.82
C GLU A 94 7.64 -14.97 6.33
N LYS A 95 8.73 -15.69 6.09
CA LYS A 95 9.11 -16.20 4.75
C LYS A 95 9.39 -17.69 4.87
N THR A 96 8.62 -18.49 4.15
CA THR A 96 8.85 -19.93 4.00
C THR A 96 9.24 -20.27 2.58
N LEU A 97 9.59 -21.52 2.28
CA LEU A 97 9.89 -21.98 0.92
C LEU A 97 8.68 -21.91 -0.02
N LEU A 98 7.46 -22.00 0.52
CA LEU A 98 6.23 -22.08 -0.30
C LEU A 98 5.49 -20.74 -0.37
N ALA A 99 5.54 -19.96 0.70
CA ALA A 99 4.72 -18.77 0.86
C ALA A 99 5.40 -17.72 1.73
N THR A 100 5.01 -16.48 1.56
CA THR A 100 5.36 -15.34 2.41
C THR A 100 4.11 -14.83 3.11
N ARG A 101 4.20 -14.48 4.39
CA ARG A 101 3.11 -13.93 5.20
C ARG A 101 3.31 -12.44 5.44
N ILE A 102 2.26 -11.67 5.22
CA ILE A 102 2.24 -10.22 5.37
C ILE A 102 1.19 -9.86 6.40
N LEU A 103 1.55 -9.02 7.36
CA LEU A 103 0.65 -8.42 8.34
C LEU A 103 0.22 -7.05 7.83
N THR A 104 -1.07 -6.88 7.56
CA THR A 104 -1.62 -5.59 7.15
C THR A 104 -1.80 -4.64 8.33
N VAL A 105 -1.98 -3.34 8.05
CA VAL A 105 -2.28 -2.31 9.06
C VAL A 105 -3.59 -2.55 9.83
N THR A 106 -4.47 -3.41 9.30
CA THR A 106 -5.72 -3.84 9.96
C THR A 106 -5.57 -5.15 10.73
N ASN A 107 -4.32 -5.57 11.03
CA ASN A 107 -3.99 -6.81 11.74
C ASN A 107 -4.47 -8.11 11.05
N LYS A 108 -4.63 -8.08 9.72
CA LYS A 108 -4.93 -9.27 8.94
C LYS A 108 -3.62 -9.89 8.45
N ILE A 109 -3.49 -11.21 8.60
CA ILE A 109 -2.36 -11.95 8.03
C ILE A 109 -2.78 -12.48 6.67
N ILE A 110 -2.05 -12.07 5.64
CA ILE A 110 -2.25 -12.52 4.26
C ILE A 110 -1.09 -13.44 3.90
N THR A 111 -1.41 -14.66 3.45
CA THR A 111 -0.42 -15.62 2.97
C THR A 111 -0.40 -15.60 1.45
N ILE A 112 0.73 -15.24 0.86
CA ILE A 112 0.91 -15.15 -0.59
C ILE A 112 1.88 -16.25 -1.03
N PRO A 113 1.49 -17.11 -2.00
CA PRO A 113 2.39 -18.09 -2.59
C PRO A 113 3.60 -17.42 -3.23
N ASN A 114 4.80 -18.00 -3.06
CA ASN A 114 6.03 -17.39 -3.56
C ASN A 114 6.08 -17.27 -5.10
N ALA A 115 5.46 -18.20 -5.81
CA ALA A 115 5.33 -18.12 -7.27
C ALA A 115 4.53 -16.89 -7.72
N SER A 116 3.48 -16.53 -6.96
CA SER A 116 2.69 -15.31 -7.21
C SER A 116 3.50 -14.04 -6.94
N LEU A 117 4.30 -14.01 -5.87
CA LEU A 117 5.19 -12.89 -5.57
C LEU A 117 6.25 -12.69 -6.65
N LEU A 118 6.82 -13.79 -7.16
CA LEU A 118 7.84 -13.73 -8.20
C LEU A 118 7.29 -13.21 -9.54
N SER A 119 6.02 -13.46 -9.82
CA SER A 119 5.34 -13.00 -11.04
C SER A 119 4.68 -11.62 -10.90
N SER A 120 4.67 -11.04 -9.69
CA SER A 120 4.06 -9.75 -9.39
C SER A 120 5.09 -8.64 -9.24
N ASN A 121 4.67 -7.39 -9.44
CA ASN A 121 5.46 -6.25 -9.04
C ASN A 121 5.38 -6.10 -7.52
N VAL A 122 6.54 -6.14 -6.87
CA VAL A 122 6.67 -5.90 -5.44
C VAL A 122 7.29 -4.54 -5.20
N ILE A 123 6.56 -3.63 -4.57
CA ILE A 123 7.10 -2.35 -4.11
C ILE A 123 7.59 -2.54 -2.67
N ASN A 124 8.88 -2.28 -2.43
CA ASN A 124 9.46 -2.35 -1.09
C ASN A 124 9.75 -0.93 -0.59
N PHE A 125 9.01 -0.49 0.43
CA PHE A 125 9.16 0.85 1.02
C PHE A 125 10.35 0.96 1.98
N SER A 126 10.93 -0.16 2.42
CA SER A 126 11.99 -0.19 3.43
C SER A 126 13.39 -0.35 2.83
N VAL A 127 13.52 -0.99 1.66
CA VAL A 127 14.83 -1.36 1.10
C VAL A 127 15.68 -0.15 0.74
N ALA A 128 15.08 0.92 0.23
CA ALA A 128 15.81 2.12 -0.18
C ALA A 128 16.49 2.81 1.02
N SER A 129 15.83 2.88 2.17
CA SER A 129 16.40 3.41 3.39
C SER A 129 17.51 2.52 3.93
N ARG A 130 17.28 1.20 3.95
CA ARG A 130 18.24 0.23 4.50
C ARG A 130 19.51 0.07 3.67
N GLU A 131 19.38 -0.03 2.33
CA GLU A 131 20.51 -0.40 1.46
C GLU A 131 21.14 0.79 0.76
N LEU A 132 20.34 1.78 0.38
CA LEU A 132 20.80 2.92 -0.41
C LEU A 132 20.96 4.20 0.43
N LYS A 133 20.62 4.17 1.72
CA LYS A 133 20.53 5.35 2.60
C LYS A 133 19.67 6.47 1.99
N ARG A 134 18.63 6.09 1.26
CA ARG A 134 17.62 6.98 0.69
C ARG A 134 16.33 6.83 1.45
N TYR A 135 15.87 7.91 2.03
CA TYR A 135 14.63 7.93 2.80
C TYR A 135 13.40 7.78 1.92
N LEU A 136 12.35 7.19 2.46
CA LEU A 136 11.05 7.12 1.80
C LEU A 136 10.49 8.54 1.67
N ILE A 137 9.98 8.87 0.48
CA ILE A 137 9.29 10.14 0.24
C ILE A 137 7.78 9.88 0.32
N LEU A 138 7.13 10.50 1.31
CA LEU A 138 5.69 10.57 1.39
C LEU A 138 5.22 11.75 0.55
N GLN A 139 4.21 11.52 -0.29
CA GLN A 139 3.70 12.52 -1.24
C GLN A 139 2.22 12.75 -0.99
N THR A 140 1.81 14.00 -0.85
CA THR A 140 0.41 14.39 -0.82
C THR A 140 0.18 15.60 -1.70
N THR A 141 -0.95 15.61 -2.42
CA THR A 141 -1.29 16.70 -3.33
C THR A 141 -2.45 17.50 -2.76
N ILE A 142 -2.31 18.82 -2.76
CA ILE A 142 -3.31 19.78 -2.32
C ILE A 142 -3.61 20.71 -3.49
N THR A 143 -4.88 21.03 -3.73
CA THR A 143 -5.33 21.95 -4.76
C THR A 143 -5.74 23.27 -4.14
N LEU A 144 -5.18 24.38 -4.66
CA LEU A 144 -5.40 25.73 -4.12
C LEU A 144 -5.63 26.73 -5.27
N GLY A 145 -6.44 27.77 -5.01
CA GLY A 145 -6.77 28.78 -6.00
C GLY A 145 -5.58 29.66 -6.42
N TYR A 146 -5.69 30.31 -7.57
CA TYR A 146 -4.69 31.23 -8.14
C TYR A 146 -4.55 32.56 -7.38
N ASP A 147 -5.52 32.88 -6.53
CA ASP A 147 -5.54 34.07 -5.66
C ASP A 147 -4.50 34.01 -4.55
N LEU A 148 -3.93 32.85 -4.27
CA LEU A 148 -2.94 32.65 -3.24
C LEU A 148 -1.51 32.81 -3.76
N PRO A 149 -0.64 33.60 -3.10
CA PRO A 149 0.76 33.67 -3.44
C PRO A 149 1.45 32.31 -3.25
N TRP A 150 1.95 31.69 -4.30
CA TRP A 150 2.55 30.36 -4.26
C TRP A 150 3.70 30.20 -3.24
N ARG A 151 4.47 31.28 -2.99
CA ARG A 151 5.55 31.28 -1.99
C ARG A 151 4.99 31.09 -0.58
N LYS A 152 3.86 31.73 -0.26
CA LYS A 152 3.15 31.54 1.02
C LYS A 152 2.65 30.11 1.15
N VAL A 153 2.08 29.54 0.08
CA VAL A 153 1.62 28.14 0.03
C VAL A 153 2.77 27.18 0.31
N HIS A 154 3.89 27.31 -0.42
CA HIS A 154 5.06 26.44 -0.21
C HIS A 154 5.56 26.51 1.23
N GLN A 155 5.70 27.70 1.81
CA GLN A 155 6.14 27.88 3.19
C GLN A 155 5.18 27.23 4.18
N THR A 156 3.88 27.40 4.02
CA THR A 156 2.85 26.82 4.90
C THR A 156 2.88 25.29 4.87
N LEU A 157 2.97 24.71 3.67
CA LEU A 157 3.02 23.24 3.51
C LEU A 157 4.32 22.64 4.07
N ILE A 158 5.46 23.32 3.87
CA ILE A 158 6.73 22.89 4.47
C ILE A 158 6.66 22.96 6.00
N GLN A 159 6.07 24.02 6.58
CA GLN A 159 5.88 24.13 8.03
C GLN A 159 4.97 23.03 8.57
N ALA A 160 3.90 22.67 7.86
CA ALA A 160 3.02 21.55 8.21
C ALA A 160 3.79 20.21 8.22
N ALA A 161 4.64 19.98 7.22
CA ALA A 161 5.47 18.79 7.18
C ALA A 161 6.47 18.74 8.35
N LEU A 162 7.15 19.85 8.64
CA LEU A 162 8.12 19.93 9.75
C LEU A 162 7.47 19.83 11.15
N ALA A 163 6.18 20.10 11.26
CA ALA A 163 5.41 19.91 12.49
C ALA A 163 4.93 18.48 12.69
N THR A 164 5.05 17.63 11.66
CA THR A 164 4.58 16.24 11.69
C THR A 164 5.65 15.32 12.26
N GLU A 165 5.26 14.48 13.21
CA GLU A 165 6.15 13.49 13.82
C GLU A 165 6.68 12.49 12.78
N ASN A 166 7.93 12.06 12.91
CA ASN A 166 8.60 11.12 11.99
C ASN A 166 8.82 11.64 10.55
N ILE A 167 8.64 12.93 10.31
CA ILE A 167 9.16 13.60 9.11
C ILE A 167 10.57 14.12 9.41
N LEU A 168 11.50 13.84 8.51
CA LEU A 168 12.88 14.27 8.64
C LEU A 168 13.04 15.76 8.32
N GLN A 169 13.93 16.43 9.09
CA GLN A 169 14.32 17.81 8.83
C GLN A 169 15.47 17.89 7.83
N ASP A 170 16.28 16.84 7.76
CA ASP A 170 17.38 16.68 6.82
C ASP A 170 17.31 15.27 6.17
N PRO A 171 17.06 15.18 4.87
CA PRO A 171 16.78 16.27 3.92
C PRO A 171 15.44 16.96 4.20
N PRO A 172 15.35 18.29 3.95
CA PRO A 172 14.14 19.04 4.24
C PRO A 172 12.99 18.67 3.29
N PRO A 173 11.73 18.76 3.76
CA PRO A 173 10.57 18.60 2.89
C PRO A 173 10.52 19.71 1.84
N PHE A 174 9.95 19.41 0.69
CA PHE A 174 9.84 20.35 -0.42
C PHE A 174 8.48 20.25 -1.11
N VAL A 175 8.09 21.32 -1.80
CA VAL A 175 6.83 21.40 -2.54
C VAL A 175 7.12 21.63 -4.01
N VAL A 176 6.41 20.93 -4.88
CA VAL A 176 6.41 21.15 -6.33
C VAL A 176 5.00 21.45 -6.81
N GLN A 177 4.90 22.32 -7.83
CA GLN A 177 3.65 22.51 -8.54
C GLN A 177 3.58 21.50 -9.67
N THR A 178 2.60 20.62 -9.64
CA THR A 178 2.48 19.49 -10.59
C THR A 178 1.60 19.79 -11.77
N SER A 179 0.63 20.70 -11.60
CA SER A 179 -0.20 21.18 -12.70
C SER A 179 -0.76 22.59 -12.43
N LEU A 180 -1.09 23.27 -13.53
CA LEU A 180 -1.84 24.51 -13.56
C LEU A 180 -3.16 24.21 -14.26
N ASP A 181 -4.21 24.00 -13.48
CA ASP A 181 -5.52 23.59 -13.96
C ASP A 181 -6.45 24.82 -14.10
N ASP A 182 -7.66 24.65 -14.65
CA ASP A 182 -8.57 25.77 -14.99
C ASP A 182 -8.92 26.65 -13.78
N PHE A 183 -9.05 26.08 -12.58
CA PHE A 183 -9.53 26.79 -11.39
C PHE A 183 -8.59 26.70 -10.19
N TYR A 184 -7.54 25.87 -10.24
CA TYR A 184 -6.61 25.65 -9.14
C TYR A 184 -5.21 25.26 -9.64
N ILE A 185 -4.27 25.36 -8.74
CA ILE A 185 -2.91 24.85 -8.89
C ILE A 185 -2.77 23.61 -8.01
N SER A 186 -2.19 22.55 -8.55
CA SER A 186 -1.89 21.34 -7.80
C SER A 186 -0.50 21.44 -7.18
N TYR A 187 -0.44 21.47 -5.85
CA TYR A 187 0.80 21.50 -5.07
C TYR A 187 1.05 20.11 -4.48
N GLN A 188 2.16 19.49 -4.84
CA GLN A 188 2.59 18.23 -4.24
C GLN A 188 3.64 18.50 -3.16
N LEU A 189 3.26 18.23 -1.92
CA LEU A 189 4.17 18.21 -0.78
C LEU A 189 4.90 16.87 -0.74
N ASN A 190 6.22 16.92 -0.64
CA ASN A 190 7.10 15.77 -0.56
C ASN A 190 7.86 15.84 0.76
N ALA A 191 7.70 14.83 1.62
CA ALA A 191 8.29 14.78 2.94
C ALA A 191 9.03 13.46 3.15
N TYR A 192 10.23 13.51 3.72
CA TYR A 192 11.07 12.34 3.93
C TYR A 192 10.78 11.68 5.27
N THR A 193 10.77 10.33 5.28
CA THR A 193 10.68 9.54 6.52
C THR A 193 11.59 8.33 6.46
N ASP A 194 12.09 7.93 7.62
CA ASP A 194 12.81 6.67 7.83
C ASP A 194 11.93 5.58 8.47
N GLN A 195 10.62 5.88 8.67
CA GLN A 195 9.66 5.02 9.34
C GLN A 195 8.56 4.51 8.37
N PRO A 196 8.89 3.67 7.35
CA PRO A 196 7.91 3.19 6.37
C PRO A 196 6.75 2.42 7.02
N ASN A 197 6.99 1.77 8.16
CA ASN A 197 5.96 1.00 8.86
C ASN A 197 4.91 1.88 9.54
N LEU A 198 5.20 3.16 9.74
CA LEU A 198 4.29 4.15 10.32
C LEU A 198 3.62 5.04 9.26
N MET A 199 3.86 4.82 7.96
CA MET A 199 3.45 5.72 6.89
C MET A 199 1.96 6.13 6.95
N VAL A 200 1.05 5.22 7.31
CA VAL A 200 -0.39 5.52 7.40
C VAL A 200 -0.67 6.53 8.51
N ARG A 201 -0.01 6.38 9.68
CA ARG A 201 -0.13 7.31 10.80
C ARG A 201 0.49 8.66 10.45
N ILE A 202 1.67 8.64 9.83
CA ILE A 202 2.37 9.86 9.41
C ILE A 202 1.53 10.65 8.39
N TYR A 203 0.90 9.97 7.40
CA TYR A 203 -0.01 10.63 6.46
C TYR A 203 -1.20 11.28 7.16
N SER A 204 -1.82 10.58 8.12
CA SER A 204 -2.96 11.14 8.86
C SER A 204 -2.56 12.40 9.63
N GLU A 205 -1.44 12.38 10.32
CA GLU A 205 -0.92 13.52 11.08
C GLU A 205 -0.48 14.67 10.16
N LEU A 206 0.19 14.34 9.04
CA LEU A 206 0.56 15.31 8.01
C LEU A 206 -0.66 16.06 7.47
N HIS A 207 -1.75 15.33 7.16
CA HIS A 207 -2.98 15.94 6.67
C HIS A 207 -3.65 16.83 7.73
N GLN A 208 -3.61 16.45 9.03
CA GLN A 208 -4.09 17.30 10.11
C GLN A 208 -3.26 18.59 10.21
N ASN A 209 -1.94 18.48 10.24
CA ASN A 209 -1.04 19.63 10.28
C ASN A 209 -1.18 20.55 9.06
N ILE A 210 -1.44 19.97 7.85
CA ILE A 210 -1.73 20.78 6.67
C ILE A 210 -3.00 21.61 6.88
N GLN A 211 -4.09 20.99 7.38
CA GLN A 211 -5.33 21.69 7.63
C GLN A 211 -5.14 22.79 8.66
N ASP A 212 -4.48 22.47 9.77
CA ASP A 212 -4.23 23.44 10.86
C ASP A 212 -3.39 24.63 10.37
N LYS A 213 -2.28 24.37 9.69
CA LYS A 213 -1.40 25.43 9.17
C LYS A 213 -2.07 26.26 8.08
N CYS A 214 -2.87 25.68 7.22
CA CYS A 214 -3.66 26.41 6.24
C CYS A 214 -4.69 27.32 6.92
N ASN A 215 -5.40 26.82 7.92
CA ASN A 215 -6.38 27.59 8.68
C ASN A 215 -5.72 28.76 9.46
N GLU A 216 -4.57 28.51 10.13
CA GLU A 216 -3.81 29.55 10.86
C GLU A 216 -3.46 30.76 9.98
N VAL A 217 -3.14 30.54 8.70
CA VAL A 217 -2.73 31.61 7.79
C VAL A 217 -3.82 32.07 6.81
N GLY A 218 -5.06 31.55 6.98
CA GLY A 218 -6.21 31.91 6.16
C GLY A 218 -6.13 31.40 4.72
N ILE A 219 -5.54 30.21 4.51
CA ILE A 219 -5.54 29.50 3.24
C ILE A 219 -6.71 28.53 3.23
N GLU A 220 -7.65 28.72 2.31
CA GLU A 220 -8.77 27.77 2.10
C GLU A 220 -8.34 26.66 1.14
N ILE A 221 -8.46 25.40 1.60
CA ILE A 221 -8.22 24.23 0.76
C ILE A 221 -9.47 23.96 -0.08
N MET A 222 -9.34 24.04 -1.39
CA MET A 222 -10.45 23.91 -2.34
C MET A 222 -10.56 22.45 -2.82
N SER A 223 -11.81 21.94 -2.89
CA SER A 223 -12.08 20.66 -3.53
C SER A 223 -12.28 20.86 -5.03
N PRO A 224 -11.65 20.06 -5.91
CA PRO A 224 -11.81 20.16 -7.37
C PRO A 224 -13.25 19.92 -7.86
N HIS A 225 -14.11 19.32 -7.03
CA HIS A 225 -15.51 19.07 -7.32
C HIS A 225 -16.45 20.16 -6.78
N TYR A 226 -15.92 21.26 -6.30
CA TYR A 226 -16.69 22.31 -5.67
C TYR A 226 -17.10 23.39 -6.68
N SER A 227 -18.00 23.06 -7.60
CA SER A 227 -18.78 24.03 -8.36
C SER A 227 -20.11 24.38 -7.65
N ALA A 228 -20.24 24.09 -6.36
CA ALA A 228 -21.43 24.37 -5.61
C ALA A 228 -21.26 25.67 -4.85
N MET A 229 -22.26 26.50 -4.93
CA MET A 229 -22.44 27.67 -4.09
C MET A 229 -22.35 27.27 -2.62
N ARG A 230 -21.17 27.44 -2.00
CA ARG A 230 -21.06 27.51 -0.55
C ARG A 230 -21.56 28.89 -0.14
N ASP A 231 -22.84 29.02 -0.11
CA ASP A 231 -23.52 30.19 0.46
C ASP A 231 -23.65 30.10 1.99
N GLY A 232 -23.00 29.11 2.60
CA GLY A 232 -23.14 28.76 4.03
C GLY A 232 -24.41 28.00 4.35
N ASN A 233 -25.20 27.62 3.36
CA ASN A 233 -26.43 26.89 3.55
C ASN A 233 -26.13 25.42 3.92
N GLN A 234 -26.61 24.98 5.07
CA GLN A 234 -26.50 23.61 5.57
C GLN A 234 -27.78 22.80 5.30
N SER A 235 -28.33 22.93 4.09
CA SER A 235 -29.60 22.30 3.68
C SER A 235 -29.62 20.77 3.77
N THR A 236 -28.45 20.13 3.87
CA THR A 236 -28.31 18.67 4.03
C THR A 236 -28.28 18.22 5.48
N ILE A 237 -28.20 19.14 6.44
CA ILE A 237 -28.22 18.85 7.87
C ILE A 237 -29.67 19.01 8.35
N PRO A 238 -30.28 17.98 9.00
CA PRO A 238 -31.60 18.11 9.59
C PRO A 238 -31.62 19.25 10.63
N GLU A 239 -32.76 19.99 10.70
CA GLU A 239 -32.89 21.19 11.54
C GLU A 239 -32.56 20.97 13.02
N ASN A 240 -32.83 19.75 13.53
CA ASN A 240 -32.55 19.40 14.92
C ASN A 240 -31.06 19.21 15.24
N TYR A 241 -30.18 19.20 14.22
CA TYR A 241 -28.72 19.14 14.37
C TYR A 241 -28.04 20.47 14.07
N LEU A 242 -28.79 21.48 13.64
CA LEU A 242 -28.24 22.81 13.43
C LEU A 242 -28.00 23.52 14.77
N PRO A 243 -26.94 24.37 14.88
CA PRO A 243 -26.77 25.23 16.05
C PRO A 243 -28.00 26.12 16.28
N ALA A 244 -28.34 26.39 17.53
CA ALA A 244 -29.54 27.17 17.89
C ALA A 244 -29.54 28.62 17.34
N ASP A 245 -28.36 29.14 17.01
CA ASP A 245 -28.08 30.46 16.44
C ASP A 245 -27.86 30.40 14.90
N TYR A 246 -28.06 29.26 14.27
CA TYR A 246 -27.89 29.13 12.82
C TYR A 246 -28.91 29.97 12.07
N THR A 247 -28.42 30.88 11.24
CA THR A 247 -29.20 31.62 10.25
C THR A 247 -28.68 31.27 8.87
N ALA A 248 -29.58 30.79 7.99
CA ALA A 248 -29.22 30.51 6.60
C ALA A 248 -28.70 31.80 5.94
N PRO A 249 -27.50 31.80 5.32
CA PRO A 249 -26.98 32.99 4.67
C PRO A 249 -27.87 33.40 3.50
N GLY A 250 -28.25 34.67 3.48
CA GLY A 250 -29.02 35.23 2.38
C GLY A 250 -28.18 35.38 1.12
N PHE A 251 -28.81 35.22 -0.04
CA PHE A 251 -28.17 35.44 -1.35
C PHE A 251 -27.76 36.90 -1.50
N ARG A 252 -26.45 37.20 -1.52
CA ARG A 252 -25.93 38.55 -1.73
C ARG A 252 -25.71 38.78 -3.22
N ILE A 253 -26.63 39.51 -3.88
CA ILE A 253 -26.40 40.06 -5.20
C ILE A 253 -25.62 41.36 -5.00
N SER A 254 -24.32 41.38 -5.33
CA SER A 254 -23.59 42.62 -5.48
C SER A 254 -24.04 43.26 -6.77
N PRO A 255 -24.66 44.49 -6.78
CA PRO A 255 -25.02 45.14 -8.00
C PRO A 255 -23.73 45.45 -8.78
N LEU A 256 -23.70 45.07 -10.05
CA LEU A 256 -22.63 45.44 -10.97
C LEU A 256 -22.43 46.97 -10.87
N LYS A 257 -21.23 47.41 -10.50
CA LYS A 257 -20.83 48.81 -10.60
C LYS A 257 -21.05 49.24 -12.06
N GLN A 258 -22.05 50.12 -12.29
CA GLN A 258 -22.19 50.76 -13.59
C GLN A 258 -20.86 51.47 -13.90
N PRO A 259 -20.34 51.30 -15.13
CA PRO A 259 -19.20 52.12 -15.57
C PRO A 259 -19.57 53.59 -15.46
N PRO A 260 -18.63 54.46 -15.09
CA PRO A 260 -18.91 55.88 -14.99
C PRO A 260 -19.43 56.37 -16.35
N SER A 261 -20.61 56.99 -16.33
CA SER A 261 -21.17 57.66 -17.47
C SER A 261 -20.20 58.74 -17.93
N GLY A 262 -19.49 58.46 -19.01
CA GLY A 262 -18.67 59.47 -19.67
C GLY A 262 -19.58 60.58 -20.17
N SER A 263 -19.59 61.72 -19.50
CA SER A 263 -20.06 62.96 -20.03
C SER A 263 -18.86 63.80 -20.45
N ASP A 264 -18.94 64.23 -21.67
CA ASP A 264 -18.35 65.42 -22.24
C ASP A 264 -16.90 65.40 -22.78
N ARG A 265 -16.94 65.50 -24.04
CA ARG A 265 -16.21 66.22 -25.07
C ARG A 265 -15.24 65.44 -25.93
#